data_90ba784b023e4cc4d70bbf326c7b3baa
#
_entry.id   90ba784b023e4cc4d70bbf326c7b3baa
#
_cell.length_a   1.000
_cell.length_b   1.000
_cell.length_c   1.000
_cell.angle_alpha   90.00
_cell.angle_beta   90.00
_cell.angle_gamma   90.00
#
_symmetry.space_group_name_H-M   'P 1'
#
loop_
_entity.id
_entity.type
_entity.pdbx_description
1 polymer ?
#
loop_
_entity_poly.entity_id
_entity_poly.type
_entity_poly.pdbx_seq_one_letter_code
_entity_poly.pdbx_strand_id
1 'polypeptide(L)'
;LTFAMYYYLRELKGYDVNIIGLDLKTDVIEKCNHLAVKYGYEKLHFYQGDIADYEGVSSVDMVVTLHACDTATDYALAKAVEWGAKVILSVPCCQHEVNRQIKNEVLEPVLKYGILKERMAALMTDGIRANLLESMGYETQILEFIDMEHTPKNLLIRAVKTGKPKDMKSTVQLMKELHINPTLERLLYREGEVQ
;
A
#
# COMPACT_ATOMS: atom_id res chain seq x y z
N LEU A 1 -14.53 5.22 3.47
CA LEU A 1 -13.35 5.74 4.16
C LEU A 1 -13.16 7.23 3.90
N THR A 2 -13.03 7.67 2.64
CA THR A 2 -12.65 9.03 2.23
C THR A 2 -13.55 10.11 2.84
N PHE A 3 -14.89 9.92 2.81
CA PHE A 3 -15.85 10.80 3.47
C PHE A 3 -15.65 10.88 5.00
N ALA A 4 -15.37 9.73 5.64
CA ALA A 4 -15.11 9.71 7.07
C ALA A 4 -13.82 10.43 7.44
N MET A 5 -12.77 10.32 6.60
CA MET A 5 -11.53 11.07 6.77
C MET A 5 -11.76 12.57 6.63
N TYR A 6 -12.50 13.00 5.61
CA TYR A 6 -12.81 14.41 5.40
C TYR A 6 -13.59 14.97 6.61
N TYR A 7 -14.65 14.28 7.03
CA TYR A 7 -15.43 14.67 8.20
C TYR A 7 -14.57 14.77 9.46
N TYR A 8 -13.76 13.75 9.74
CA TYR A 8 -12.90 13.74 10.91
C TYR A 8 -11.85 14.85 10.90
N LEU A 9 -11.13 15.00 9.79
CA LEU A 9 -10.04 15.95 9.72
C LEU A 9 -10.52 17.40 9.59
N ARG A 10 -11.54 17.64 8.78
CA ARG A 10 -12.05 18.99 8.52
C ARG A 10 -13.06 19.42 9.56
N GLU A 11 -14.15 18.64 9.73
CA GLU A 11 -15.28 19.05 10.58
C GLU A 11 -14.98 18.89 12.07
N LEU A 12 -14.34 17.79 12.47
CA LEU A 12 -14.07 17.55 13.89
C LEU A 12 -12.74 18.14 14.37
N LYS A 13 -11.70 18.14 13.52
CA LYS A 13 -10.36 18.62 13.90
C LYS A 13 -10.03 20.02 13.39
N GLY A 14 -10.81 20.57 12.46
CA GLY A 14 -10.61 21.91 11.92
C GLY A 14 -9.36 22.05 11.01
N TYR A 15 -8.81 20.93 10.51
CA TYR A 15 -7.68 21.00 9.60
C TYR A 15 -8.11 21.46 8.21
N ASP A 16 -7.30 22.28 7.58
CA ASP A 16 -7.49 22.64 6.17
C ASP A 16 -6.91 21.53 5.28
N VAL A 17 -7.76 20.59 4.88
CA VAL A 17 -7.39 19.42 4.08
C VAL A 17 -8.00 19.49 2.70
N ASN A 18 -7.25 19.01 1.71
CA ASN A 18 -7.71 18.69 0.36
C ASN A 18 -7.56 17.17 0.19
N ILE A 19 -8.66 16.47 -0.07
CA ILE A 19 -8.66 15.02 -0.19
C ILE A 19 -9.05 14.61 -1.60
N ILE A 20 -8.23 13.74 -2.19
CA ILE A 20 -8.45 13.17 -3.52
C ILE A 20 -8.72 11.68 -3.35
N GLY A 21 -9.84 11.21 -3.88
CA GLY A 21 -10.16 9.79 -4.02
C GLY A 21 -10.00 9.35 -5.47
N LEU A 22 -9.43 8.16 -5.66
CA LEU A 22 -9.27 7.54 -6.98
C LEU A 22 -10.00 6.20 -7.00
N ASP A 23 -10.70 5.94 -8.09
CA ASP A 23 -11.33 4.64 -8.39
C ASP A 23 -11.39 4.45 -9.92
N LEU A 24 -11.37 3.20 -10.36
CA LEU A 24 -11.49 2.86 -11.80
C LEU A 24 -12.92 2.96 -12.32
N LYS A 25 -13.93 2.90 -11.43
CA LYS A 25 -15.35 2.82 -11.80
C LYS A 25 -15.97 4.21 -11.91
N THR A 26 -16.41 4.56 -13.09
CA THR A 26 -17.05 5.85 -13.39
C THR A 26 -18.28 6.11 -12.52
N ASP A 27 -19.15 5.11 -12.39
CA ASP A 27 -20.39 5.21 -11.60
C ASP A 27 -20.11 5.48 -10.11
N VAL A 28 -19.03 4.91 -9.56
CA VAL A 28 -18.57 5.17 -8.20
C VAL A 28 -18.09 6.62 -8.05
N ILE A 29 -17.29 7.10 -9.00
CA ILE A 29 -16.76 8.47 -9.00
C ILE A 29 -17.89 9.50 -9.11
N GLU A 30 -18.82 9.33 -10.04
CA GLU A 30 -19.98 10.22 -10.21
C GLU A 30 -20.81 10.30 -8.93
N LYS A 31 -21.13 9.14 -8.34
CA LYS A 31 -21.86 9.05 -7.08
C LYS A 31 -21.11 9.73 -5.93
N CYS A 32 -19.80 9.51 -5.81
CA CYS A 32 -18.99 10.10 -4.77
C CYS A 32 -18.93 11.63 -4.93
N ASN A 33 -18.70 12.15 -6.13
CA ASN A 33 -18.69 13.60 -6.36
C ASN A 33 -20.07 14.23 -6.08
N HIS A 34 -21.17 13.57 -6.49
CA HIS A 34 -22.53 14.04 -6.15
C HIS A 34 -22.75 14.10 -4.63
N LEU A 35 -22.30 13.08 -3.88
CA LEU A 35 -22.40 13.07 -2.42
C LEU A 35 -21.51 14.15 -1.77
N ALA A 36 -20.30 14.38 -2.27
CA ALA A 36 -19.42 15.43 -1.78
C ALA A 36 -20.08 16.81 -1.88
N VAL A 37 -20.69 17.12 -3.03
CA VAL A 37 -21.46 18.35 -3.22
C VAL A 37 -22.65 18.43 -2.27
N LYS A 38 -23.43 17.33 -2.13
CA LYS A 38 -24.59 17.24 -1.25
C LYS A 38 -24.25 17.53 0.22
N TYR A 39 -23.07 17.09 0.68
CA TYR A 39 -22.61 17.32 2.05
C TYR A 39 -21.82 18.63 2.22
N GLY A 40 -21.63 19.42 1.16
CA GLY A 40 -20.83 20.65 1.21
C GLY A 40 -19.33 20.42 1.41
N TYR A 41 -18.80 19.26 0.99
CA TYR A 41 -17.40 18.91 1.14
C TYR A 41 -16.58 19.44 -0.04
N GLU A 42 -16.37 20.76 -0.07
CA GLU A 42 -15.80 21.51 -1.20
C GLU A 42 -14.35 21.09 -1.56
N LYS A 43 -13.59 20.55 -0.61
CA LYS A 43 -12.20 20.09 -0.80
C LYS A 43 -12.07 18.56 -0.85
N LEU A 44 -13.16 17.87 -1.16
CA LEU A 44 -13.20 16.43 -1.38
C LEU A 44 -13.54 16.16 -2.85
N HIS A 45 -12.58 15.65 -3.60
CA HIS A 45 -12.70 15.40 -5.02
C HIS A 45 -12.43 13.94 -5.35
N PHE A 46 -13.16 13.42 -6.35
CA PHE A 46 -12.95 12.06 -6.82
C PHE A 46 -12.68 12.06 -8.32
N TYR A 47 -11.63 11.35 -8.73
CA TYR A 47 -11.23 11.22 -10.12
C TYR A 47 -11.19 9.77 -10.55
N GLN A 48 -11.62 9.51 -11.78
CA GLN A 48 -11.51 8.19 -12.38
C GLN A 48 -10.06 7.98 -12.85
N GLY A 49 -9.43 6.88 -12.43
CA GLY A 49 -8.10 6.53 -12.89
C GLY A 49 -7.42 5.50 -11.99
N ASP A 50 -6.36 4.93 -12.54
CA ASP A 50 -5.43 4.10 -11.76
C ASP A 50 -4.42 5.01 -11.04
N ILE A 51 -4.10 4.69 -9.82
CA ILE A 51 -3.09 5.43 -9.05
C ILE A 51 -1.70 5.34 -9.71
N ALA A 52 -1.43 4.27 -10.44
CA ALA A 52 -0.19 4.08 -11.19
C ALA A 52 0.06 5.20 -12.21
N ASP A 53 -1.01 5.66 -12.87
CA ASP A 53 -0.95 6.64 -13.97
C ASP A 53 -1.40 8.04 -13.53
N TYR A 54 -1.73 8.24 -12.26
CA TYR A 54 -2.24 9.52 -11.79
C TYR A 54 -1.13 10.58 -11.65
N GLU A 55 -1.27 11.67 -12.38
CA GLU A 55 -0.31 12.79 -12.42
C GLU A 55 -0.90 14.12 -11.88
N GLY A 56 -2.09 14.06 -11.29
CA GLY A 56 -2.80 15.26 -10.81
C GLY A 56 -2.16 15.97 -9.60
N VAL A 57 -1.12 15.38 -9.00
CA VAL A 57 -0.39 15.96 -7.87
C VAL A 57 1.11 15.70 -8.00
N SER A 58 1.92 16.62 -7.49
CA SER A 58 3.38 16.47 -7.40
C SER A 58 3.86 16.07 -6.00
N SER A 59 3.04 16.28 -4.98
CA SER A 59 3.34 15.91 -3.60
C SER A 59 2.06 15.72 -2.80
N VAL A 60 2.11 14.88 -1.78
CA VAL A 60 1.01 14.65 -0.84
C VAL A 60 1.53 14.49 0.58
N ASP A 61 0.74 14.84 1.58
CA ASP A 61 1.11 14.61 2.98
C ASP A 61 0.81 13.16 3.41
N MET A 62 -0.26 12.57 2.88
CA MET A 62 -0.69 11.22 3.28
C MET A 62 -1.27 10.46 2.09
N VAL A 63 -0.92 9.18 1.99
CA VAL A 63 -1.57 8.21 1.10
C VAL A 63 -2.26 7.13 1.94
N VAL A 64 -3.52 6.84 1.61
CA VAL A 64 -4.27 5.77 2.26
C VAL A 64 -4.81 4.84 1.19
N THR A 65 -4.52 3.55 1.30
CA THR A 65 -5.02 2.54 0.38
C THR A 65 -5.80 1.46 1.12
N LEU A 66 -7.00 1.18 0.63
CA LEU A 66 -7.81 0.03 1.06
C LEU A 66 -8.19 -0.77 -0.19
N HIS A 67 -8.06 -2.09 -0.11
CA HIS A 67 -8.49 -3.00 -1.18
C HIS A 67 -7.81 -2.78 -2.56
N ALA A 68 -6.62 -2.18 -2.58
CA ALA A 68 -5.75 -2.26 -3.74
C ALA A 68 -5.21 -3.68 -3.83
N CYS A 69 -5.72 -4.47 -4.79
CA CYS A 69 -5.41 -5.89 -4.86
C CYS A 69 -4.05 -6.15 -5.50
N ASP A 70 -3.29 -7.09 -4.92
CA ASP A 70 -2.02 -7.63 -5.44
C ASP A 70 -1.02 -6.49 -5.75
N THR A 71 -0.56 -6.41 -6.99
CA THR A 71 0.42 -5.42 -7.44
C THR A 71 -0.10 -3.97 -7.46
N ALA A 72 -1.42 -3.74 -7.48
CA ALA A 72 -1.96 -2.38 -7.36
C ALA A 72 -1.58 -1.72 -6.01
N THR A 73 -1.40 -2.52 -4.94
CA THR A 73 -0.81 -2.03 -3.69
C THR A 73 0.62 -1.52 -3.90
N ASP A 74 1.42 -2.24 -4.69
CA ASP A 74 2.82 -1.90 -4.94
C ASP A 74 2.95 -0.60 -5.73
N TYR A 75 2.11 -0.40 -6.75
CA TYR A 75 2.03 0.87 -7.48
C TYR A 75 1.61 2.03 -6.57
N ALA A 76 0.63 1.81 -5.69
CA ALA A 76 0.21 2.84 -4.75
C ALA A 76 1.32 3.22 -3.74
N LEU A 77 2.07 2.23 -3.24
CA LEU A 77 3.21 2.47 -2.35
C LEU A 77 4.35 3.19 -3.09
N ALA A 78 4.66 2.79 -4.31
CA ALA A 78 5.68 3.45 -5.13
C ALA A 78 5.30 4.92 -5.43
N LYS A 79 4.05 5.20 -5.82
CA LYS A 79 3.55 6.57 -6.00
C LYS A 79 3.57 7.37 -4.70
N ALA A 80 3.26 6.75 -3.56
CA ALA A 80 3.36 7.43 -2.27
C ALA A 80 4.81 7.87 -1.95
N VAL A 81 5.79 7.03 -2.29
CA VAL A 81 7.22 7.36 -2.15
C VAL A 81 7.61 8.48 -3.13
N GLU A 82 7.21 8.38 -4.40
CA GLU A 82 7.45 9.38 -5.46
C GLU A 82 6.90 10.76 -5.07
N TRP A 83 5.66 10.83 -4.59
CA TRP A 83 5.02 12.07 -4.12
C TRP A 83 5.55 12.54 -2.76
N GLY A 84 6.47 11.84 -2.16
CA GLY A 84 7.08 12.21 -0.88
C GLY A 84 6.14 12.19 0.31
N ALA A 85 5.11 11.33 0.29
CA ALA A 85 4.13 11.22 1.37
C ALA A 85 4.80 11.13 2.75
N LYS A 86 4.35 11.95 3.71
CA LYS A 86 4.84 11.90 5.08
C LYS A 86 4.31 10.69 5.85
N VAL A 87 3.10 10.25 5.51
CA VAL A 87 2.43 9.10 6.12
C VAL A 87 1.83 8.23 5.04
N ILE A 88 2.04 6.92 5.14
CA ILE A 88 1.41 5.91 4.29
C ILE A 88 0.64 4.95 5.20
N LEU A 89 -0.64 4.73 4.90
CA LEU A 89 -1.50 3.75 5.54
C LEU A 89 -2.03 2.80 4.47
N SER A 90 -1.56 1.57 4.46
CA SER A 90 -1.94 0.59 3.43
C SER A 90 -2.48 -0.68 4.06
N VAL A 91 -3.66 -1.12 3.59
CA VAL A 91 -4.28 -2.38 3.97
C VAL A 91 -4.29 -3.32 2.77
N PRO A 92 -3.24 -4.15 2.60
CA PRO A 92 -3.16 -5.10 1.50
C PRO A 92 -4.20 -6.22 1.70
N CYS A 93 -4.85 -6.65 0.62
CA CYS A 93 -5.84 -7.72 0.71
C CYS A 93 -5.47 -9.00 -0.06
N CYS A 94 -4.61 -8.91 -1.06
CA CYS A 94 -4.20 -10.02 -1.91
C CYS A 94 -2.69 -9.96 -2.18
N GLN A 95 -2.04 -11.13 -2.28
CA GLN A 95 -0.59 -11.25 -2.50
C GLN A 95 -0.33 -12.41 -3.50
N HIS A 96 -1.00 -12.35 -4.66
CA HIS A 96 -0.93 -13.42 -5.66
C HIS A 96 0.41 -13.48 -6.37
N GLU A 97 1.09 -12.33 -6.56
CA GLU A 97 2.38 -12.27 -7.22
C GLU A 97 3.40 -13.16 -6.50
N VAL A 98 3.63 -12.92 -5.22
CA VAL A 98 4.59 -13.69 -4.43
C VAL A 98 4.13 -15.14 -4.24
N ASN A 99 2.83 -15.39 -4.10
CA ASN A 99 2.31 -16.76 -4.04
C ASN A 99 2.65 -17.60 -5.29
N ARG A 100 2.66 -16.99 -6.47
CA ARG A 100 3.09 -17.67 -7.71
C ARG A 100 4.60 -17.90 -7.77
N GLN A 101 5.38 -16.96 -7.25
CA GLN A 101 6.84 -16.99 -7.36
C GLN A 101 7.51 -17.86 -6.29
N ILE A 102 7.02 -17.82 -5.04
CA ILE A 102 7.70 -18.39 -3.88
C ILE A 102 8.06 -19.86 -4.04
N LYS A 103 9.35 -20.16 -3.92
CA LYS A 103 9.94 -21.49 -3.98
C LYS A 103 11.09 -21.54 -2.97
N ASN A 104 11.21 -22.64 -2.24
CA ASN A 104 12.33 -22.89 -1.35
C ASN A 104 12.32 -24.36 -0.95
N GLU A 105 13.44 -25.06 -1.11
CA GLU A 105 13.55 -26.51 -0.83
C GLU A 105 13.32 -26.84 0.66
N VAL A 106 13.83 -26.01 1.55
CA VAL A 106 13.67 -26.20 3.00
C VAL A 106 12.21 -26.01 3.43
N LEU A 107 11.50 -25.10 2.78
CA LEU A 107 10.09 -24.78 3.07
C LEU A 107 9.10 -25.64 2.25
N GLU A 108 9.59 -26.46 1.32
CA GLU A 108 8.75 -27.32 0.47
C GLU A 108 7.70 -28.12 1.27
N PRO A 109 8.04 -28.76 2.41
CA PRO A 109 7.07 -29.51 3.21
C PRO A 109 5.87 -28.68 3.69
N VAL A 110 6.00 -27.35 3.74
CA VAL A 110 4.92 -26.40 4.08
C VAL A 110 4.28 -25.83 2.81
N LEU A 111 5.09 -25.41 1.83
CA LEU A 111 4.63 -24.76 0.61
C LEU A 111 3.82 -25.68 -0.31
N LYS A 112 3.94 -27.00 -0.20
CA LYS A 112 3.11 -27.95 -0.93
C LYS A 112 1.63 -27.88 -0.58
N TYR A 113 1.27 -27.34 0.59
CA TYR A 113 -0.12 -27.12 1.00
C TYR A 113 -0.58 -25.73 0.57
N GLY A 114 -1.47 -25.64 -0.41
CA GLY A 114 -1.89 -24.38 -1.03
C GLY A 114 -2.33 -23.30 -0.04
N ILE A 115 -3.10 -23.66 1.00
CA ILE A 115 -3.54 -22.71 2.02
C ILE A 115 -2.37 -22.18 2.87
N LEU A 116 -1.38 -23.01 3.17
CA LEU A 116 -0.19 -22.57 3.93
C LEU A 116 0.72 -21.72 3.06
N LYS A 117 0.87 -22.10 1.78
CA LYS A 117 1.62 -21.31 0.80
C LYS A 117 1.02 -19.91 0.64
N GLU A 118 -0.30 -19.81 0.51
CA GLU A 118 -1.00 -18.51 0.39
C GLU A 118 -0.76 -17.62 1.62
N ARG A 119 -0.94 -18.18 2.82
CA ARG A 119 -0.72 -17.43 4.07
C ARG A 119 0.72 -16.98 4.23
N MET A 120 1.68 -17.87 3.95
CA MET A 120 3.10 -17.54 4.01
C MET A 120 3.45 -16.45 2.98
N ALA A 121 3.00 -16.60 1.74
CA ALA A 121 3.21 -15.59 0.70
C ALA A 121 2.65 -14.23 1.11
N ALA A 122 1.48 -14.19 1.75
CA ALA A 122 0.88 -12.95 2.23
C ALA A 122 1.77 -12.26 3.27
N LEU A 123 2.21 -12.99 4.30
CA LEU A 123 3.08 -12.46 5.35
C LEU A 123 4.44 -12.00 4.79
N MET A 124 5.04 -12.80 3.90
CA MET A 124 6.32 -12.43 3.26
C MET A 124 6.17 -11.18 2.41
N THR A 125 5.11 -11.07 1.62
CA THR A 125 4.86 -9.88 0.78
C THR A 125 4.77 -8.62 1.62
N ASP A 126 3.96 -8.64 2.67
CA ASP A 126 3.72 -7.45 3.49
C ASP A 126 4.96 -7.09 4.34
N GLY A 127 5.70 -8.08 4.82
CA GLY A 127 7.00 -7.87 5.47
C GLY A 127 8.04 -7.25 4.52
N ILE A 128 8.11 -7.71 3.27
CA ILE A 128 9.02 -7.16 2.26
C ILE A 128 8.59 -5.73 1.89
N ARG A 129 7.29 -5.45 1.69
CA ARG A 129 6.78 -4.10 1.45
C ARG A 129 7.20 -3.13 2.55
N ALA A 130 7.08 -3.54 3.82
CA ALA A 130 7.51 -2.73 4.95
C ALA A 130 9.01 -2.43 4.90
N ASN A 131 9.86 -3.44 4.66
CA ASN A 131 11.31 -3.26 4.55
C ASN A 131 11.70 -2.40 3.34
N LEU A 132 11.03 -2.54 2.20
CA LEU A 132 11.24 -1.69 1.02
C LEU A 132 10.91 -0.22 1.31
N LEU A 133 9.84 0.06 2.05
CA LEU A 133 9.54 1.43 2.50
C LEU A 133 10.59 1.95 3.50
N GLU A 134 11.12 1.09 4.38
CA GLU A 134 12.20 1.46 5.30
C GLU A 134 13.48 1.86 4.55
N SER A 135 13.80 1.18 3.46
CA SER A 135 14.94 1.56 2.62
C SER A 135 14.75 2.90 1.89
N MET A 136 13.48 3.32 1.70
CA MET A 136 13.14 4.65 1.16
C MET A 136 13.06 5.74 2.25
N GLY A 137 13.51 5.46 3.47
CA GLY A 137 13.57 6.42 4.58
C GLY A 137 12.28 6.56 5.38
N TYR A 138 11.45 5.54 5.41
CA TYR A 138 10.30 5.46 6.29
C TYR A 138 10.60 4.62 7.55
N GLU A 139 9.89 4.89 8.62
CA GLU A 139 9.76 3.99 9.77
C GLU A 139 8.43 3.27 9.65
N THR A 140 8.46 1.92 9.65
CA THR A 140 7.29 1.11 9.39
C THR A 140 6.82 0.34 10.62
N GLN A 141 5.52 0.12 10.69
CA GLN A 141 4.87 -0.77 11.64
C GLN A 141 3.83 -1.59 10.89
N ILE A 142 3.75 -2.88 11.20
CA ILE A 142 2.67 -3.75 10.74
C ILE A 142 1.75 -3.97 11.94
N LEU A 143 0.50 -3.57 11.81
CA LEU A 143 -0.49 -3.54 12.89
C LEU A 143 -1.72 -4.35 12.50
N GLU A 144 -2.31 -5.06 13.44
CA GLU A 144 -3.69 -5.53 13.30
C GLU A 144 -4.62 -4.38 13.66
N PHE A 145 -5.60 -4.08 12.80
CA PHE A 145 -6.53 -2.96 12.99
C PHE A 145 -7.99 -3.41 13.11
N ILE A 146 -8.28 -4.66 12.81
CA ILE A 146 -9.57 -5.32 12.95
C ILE A 146 -9.30 -6.74 13.47
N ASP A 147 -10.16 -7.25 14.35
CA ASP A 147 -10.03 -8.60 14.88
C ASP A 147 -10.12 -9.66 13.77
N MET A 148 -9.30 -10.69 13.87
CA MET A 148 -9.26 -11.81 12.91
C MET A 148 -10.61 -12.53 12.76
N GLU A 149 -11.49 -12.43 13.75
CA GLU A 149 -12.86 -12.97 13.69
C GLU A 149 -13.68 -12.37 12.56
N HIS A 150 -13.37 -11.13 12.15
CA HIS A 150 -14.07 -10.43 11.07
C HIS A 150 -13.43 -10.65 9.70
N THR A 151 -12.11 -10.73 9.64
CA THR A 151 -11.37 -10.98 8.40
C THR A 151 -9.92 -11.37 8.67
N PRO A 152 -9.38 -12.36 7.93
CA PRO A 152 -7.95 -12.67 7.97
C PRO A 152 -7.07 -11.61 7.26
N LYS A 153 -7.69 -10.64 6.56
CA LYS A 153 -7.02 -9.54 5.84
C LYS A 153 -7.08 -8.28 6.71
N ASN A 154 -6.46 -8.34 7.87
CA ASN A 154 -6.56 -7.35 8.94
C ASN A 154 -5.26 -6.58 9.21
N LEU A 155 -4.22 -6.76 8.38
CA LEU A 155 -2.96 -6.07 8.54
C LEU A 155 -2.98 -4.68 7.92
N LEU A 156 -2.45 -3.73 8.67
CA LEU A 156 -2.18 -2.36 8.25
C LEU A 156 -0.67 -2.13 8.22
N ILE A 157 -0.12 -1.78 7.08
CA ILE A 157 1.23 -1.22 6.96
C ILE A 157 1.11 0.27 7.20
N ARG A 158 1.64 0.73 8.34
CA ARG A 158 1.79 2.14 8.67
C ARG A 158 3.24 2.54 8.45
N ALA A 159 3.49 3.52 7.60
CA ALA A 159 4.84 4.04 7.36
C ALA A 159 4.86 5.56 7.57
N VAL A 160 5.87 6.05 8.28
CA VAL A 160 6.08 7.48 8.55
C VAL A 160 7.45 7.89 8.05
N LYS A 161 7.52 8.93 7.22
CA LYS A 161 8.75 9.40 6.62
C LYS A 161 9.67 10.01 7.67
N THR A 162 10.87 9.44 7.81
CA THR A 162 11.92 9.91 8.73
C THR A 162 13.12 10.48 7.99
N GLY A 163 13.26 10.18 6.71
CA GLY A 163 14.42 10.52 5.89
C GLY A 163 15.69 9.72 6.23
N LYS A 164 15.56 8.61 6.95
CA LYS A 164 16.68 7.73 7.36
C LYS A 164 16.53 6.36 6.73
N PRO A 165 17.09 6.13 5.52
CA PRO A 165 17.04 4.83 4.87
C PRO A 165 17.70 3.73 5.70
N LYS A 166 17.09 2.54 5.71
CA LYS A 166 17.67 1.34 6.32
C LYS A 166 18.33 0.44 5.27
N ASP A 167 19.30 -0.36 5.71
CA ASP A 167 19.97 -1.36 4.88
C ASP A 167 19.01 -2.48 4.48
N MET A 168 19.10 -2.90 3.23
CA MET A 168 18.26 -3.92 2.61
C MET A 168 18.92 -5.31 2.48
N LYS A 169 20.16 -5.49 2.94
CA LYS A 169 20.91 -6.74 2.69
C LYS A 169 20.16 -8.00 3.10
N SER A 170 19.57 -8.00 4.29
CA SER A 170 18.78 -9.15 4.77
C SER A 170 17.51 -9.38 3.97
N THR A 171 16.83 -8.30 3.53
CA THR A 171 15.62 -8.38 2.71
C THR A 171 15.95 -8.89 1.30
N VAL A 172 17.03 -8.41 0.70
CA VAL A 172 17.53 -8.91 -0.60
C VAL A 172 17.90 -10.39 -0.49
N GLN A 173 18.60 -10.80 0.58
CA GLN A 173 18.92 -12.20 0.81
C GLN A 173 17.65 -13.05 0.95
N LEU A 174 16.65 -12.59 1.71
CA LEU A 174 15.37 -13.27 1.85
C LEU A 174 14.65 -13.45 0.49
N MET A 175 14.59 -12.41 -0.31
CA MET A 175 13.99 -12.48 -1.64
C MET A 175 14.70 -13.48 -2.56
N LYS A 176 16.03 -13.51 -2.53
CA LYS A 176 16.83 -14.50 -3.27
C LYS A 176 16.57 -15.93 -2.81
N GLU A 177 16.56 -16.18 -1.51
CA GLU A 177 16.30 -17.51 -0.94
C GLU A 177 14.89 -18.03 -1.24
N LEU A 178 13.92 -17.14 -1.32
CA LEU A 178 12.54 -17.46 -1.66
C LEU A 178 12.25 -17.46 -3.16
N HIS A 179 13.21 -17.09 -4.02
CA HIS A 179 13.08 -16.95 -5.46
C HIS A 179 11.95 -16.00 -5.86
N ILE A 180 11.84 -14.88 -5.18
CA ILE A 180 10.79 -13.87 -5.41
C ILE A 180 11.40 -12.55 -5.90
N ASN A 181 10.66 -11.86 -6.76
CA ASN A 181 10.99 -10.55 -7.31
C ASN A 181 9.70 -9.70 -7.33
N PRO A 182 9.38 -9.03 -6.21
CA PRO A 182 8.12 -8.31 -6.07
C PRO A 182 8.09 -7.03 -6.91
N THR A 183 6.89 -6.66 -7.36
CA THR A 183 6.67 -5.46 -8.17
C THR A 183 7.17 -4.19 -7.47
N LEU A 184 6.97 -4.05 -6.16
CA LEU A 184 7.41 -2.86 -5.44
C LEU A 184 8.93 -2.66 -5.51
N GLU A 185 9.72 -3.73 -5.41
CA GLU A 185 11.19 -3.63 -5.58
C GLU A 185 11.55 -3.05 -6.95
N ARG A 186 10.96 -3.61 -8.02
CA ARG A 186 11.21 -3.13 -9.40
C ARG A 186 10.78 -1.68 -9.63
N LEU A 187 9.74 -1.21 -8.93
CA LEU A 187 9.25 0.16 -9.05
C LEU A 187 10.14 1.16 -8.30
N LEU A 188 10.65 0.78 -7.12
CA LEU A 188 11.49 1.64 -6.29
C LEU A 188 12.96 1.67 -6.75
N TYR A 189 13.45 0.54 -7.26
CA TYR A 189 14.83 0.39 -7.74
C TYR A 189 14.80 0.07 -9.25
N ARG A 190 14.50 1.07 -10.09
CA ARG A 190 14.58 0.93 -11.55
C ARG A 190 15.93 0.36 -11.94
N GLU A 191 15.97 -0.56 -12.93
CA GLU A 191 17.19 -1.23 -13.38
C GLU A 191 18.32 -0.20 -13.58
N GLY A 192 19.36 -0.28 -12.74
CA GLY A 192 20.54 0.58 -12.77
C GLY A 192 20.96 1.23 -11.45
N GLU A 193 20.17 1.21 -10.39
CA GLU A 193 20.45 1.91 -9.13
C GLU A 193 20.72 0.99 -7.92
N VAL A 194 20.91 -0.31 -8.13
CA VAL A 194 21.33 -1.21 -7.03
C VAL A 194 22.86 -1.13 -6.92
N GLN A 195 23.33 -0.27 -6.04
CA GLN A 195 24.71 -0.29 -5.55
C GLN A 195 24.83 -1.08 -4.26
#